data_29a2be3e7d5f58ddb754050d5b60e160
#
_entry.id   29a2be3e7d5f58ddb754050d5b60e160
#
_cell.length_a   1.000
_cell.length_b   1.000
_cell.length_c   1.000
_cell.angle_alpha   90.00
_cell.angle_beta   90.00
_cell.angle_gamma   90.00
#
_symmetry.space_group_name_H-M   'P 1'
#
loop_
_entity.id
_entity.type
_entity.pdbx_description
1 polymer ?
#
loop_
_entity_poly.entity_id
_entity_poly.type
_entity_poly.pdbx_seq_one_letter_code
_entity_poly.pdbx_strand_id
1 'polypeptide(L)'
;MCSSDLGIDLGTTNSLIAMIHPETNEPIALKEHDSSSLVPSVVYFDELGNAIVGEEAKKHLETDPQRTIFSAKRLMGKSYNDIKERANFFAYKVIDDDTESLVKVQVGDKFYSPVELSSFILKELKYRAEHILKTPVTKAVVTVPAYFNDTQRQATRDAGKLAGLDILRIINEPTAASLAYGLGLKKGENSTIAVYDLGGGTFDVSILQITDGIFEVLSTNGDTYLGGDDFDHAIVQYWLNESGITEDELHHNKLAQGLRLKAEEAKKALSFNEVYESDWNGDKLTITKATFEALIKPLIDKTIQCCKNALKDAALTVKDIENIVMVGGSTRVPLVKETISSFFGKPVFDKVNPDEVVALGAAIQADVLAGNNKDVLLLDVTPLSLGIETMGGLMDVLIPRNSKIPNKTGRQYTTHIDGQSGMRISVYQGERDMVKDNRKLAEFSLSGIPGMPAGLPKVDVSFLINADGILTVRAKELRSGVEQSIEVKPQYGLTDAELEKMLMDSITYAKDDMQTRALVEARTEGEQILGVTEKFLAKNAALISKDEMLATATAMQALQLSLTMEDKNLIHMKIEELNDISRPFAERVMDDAISIAMKGTKI
;
A
#
# COMPACT_ATOMS: atom_id res chain seq x y z
N MET A 1 -37.64 -1.45 2.99
CA MET A 1 -36.99 -1.44 1.67
C MET A 1 -35.64 -2.07 1.88
N CYS A 2 -35.39 -3.23 1.29
CA CYS A 2 -34.08 -3.85 1.40
C CYS A 2 -33.06 -2.94 0.71
N SER A 3 -31.97 -2.61 1.40
CA SER A 3 -30.84 -1.93 0.79
C SER A 3 -30.30 -2.83 -0.33
N SER A 4 -30.24 -2.33 -1.56
CA SER A 4 -29.61 -3.01 -2.69
C SER A 4 -28.09 -2.74 -2.72
N ASP A 5 -27.49 -2.54 -1.54
CA ASP A 5 -26.07 -2.27 -1.43
C ASP A 5 -25.30 -3.57 -1.62
N LEU A 6 -24.32 -3.54 -2.51
CA LEU A 6 -23.57 -4.72 -2.93
C LEU A 6 -22.22 -4.83 -2.22
N GLY A 7 -21.78 -6.07 -1.99
CA GLY A 7 -20.39 -6.42 -1.80
C GLY A 7 -19.79 -6.87 -3.13
N ILE A 8 -18.68 -6.28 -3.53
CA ILE A 8 -17.98 -6.63 -4.77
C ILE A 8 -16.55 -7.02 -4.46
N ASP A 9 -16.18 -8.22 -4.86
CA ASP A 9 -14.79 -8.63 -4.98
C ASP A 9 -14.32 -8.36 -6.41
N LEU A 10 -13.46 -7.35 -6.57
CA LEU A 10 -12.82 -7.03 -7.85
C LEU A 10 -11.48 -7.77 -7.93
N GLY A 11 -11.51 -9.04 -8.30
CA GLY A 11 -10.32 -9.89 -8.35
C GLY A 11 -9.46 -9.72 -9.60
N THR A 12 -8.21 -10.17 -9.53
CA THR A 12 -7.27 -10.14 -10.68
C THR A 12 -7.73 -11.05 -11.81
N THR A 13 -8.17 -12.26 -11.48
CA THR A 13 -8.59 -13.29 -12.44
C THR A 13 -10.10 -13.36 -12.57
N ASN A 14 -10.81 -13.35 -11.45
CA ASN A 14 -12.27 -13.41 -11.39
C ASN A 14 -12.78 -12.34 -10.44
N SER A 15 -13.96 -11.79 -10.75
CA SER A 15 -14.69 -10.87 -9.88
C SER A 15 -16.03 -11.46 -9.50
N LEU A 16 -16.60 -10.99 -8.40
CA LEU A 16 -17.80 -11.57 -7.84
C LEU A 16 -18.64 -10.51 -7.12
N ILE A 17 -19.97 -10.72 -7.10
CA ILE A 17 -20.92 -9.87 -6.41
C ILE A 17 -21.67 -10.67 -5.36
N ALA A 18 -21.88 -10.05 -4.21
CA ALA A 18 -22.69 -10.62 -3.14
C ALA A 18 -23.62 -9.57 -2.53
N MET A 19 -24.64 -10.02 -1.85
CA MET A 19 -25.57 -9.20 -1.08
C MET A 19 -26.07 -9.96 0.15
N ILE A 20 -26.73 -9.26 1.05
CA ILE A 20 -27.49 -9.91 2.13
C ILE A 20 -28.86 -10.30 1.61
N HIS A 21 -29.19 -11.60 1.72
CA HIS A 21 -30.49 -12.10 1.29
C HIS A 21 -31.61 -11.55 2.17
N PRO A 22 -32.65 -10.93 1.59
CA PRO A 22 -33.63 -10.16 2.34
C PRO A 22 -34.50 -11.01 3.31
N GLU A 23 -34.65 -12.31 3.06
CA GLU A 23 -35.48 -13.20 3.87
C GLU A 23 -34.67 -13.97 4.92
N THR A 24 -33.45 -14.44 4.55
CA THR A 24 -32.61 -15.25 5.45
C THR A 24 -31.64 -14.41 6.26
N ASN A 25 -31.41 -13.17 5.87
CA ASN A 25 -30.41 -12.26 6.43
C ASN A 25 -28.96 -12.82 6.37
N GLU A 26 -28.71 -13.72 5.43
CA GLU A 26 -27.41 -14.33 5.18
C GLU A 26 -26.75 -13.73 3.94
N PRO A 27 -25.40 -13.60 3.91
CA PRO A 27 -24.71 -13.16 2.72
C PRO A 27 -24.76 -14.24 1.64
N ILE A 28 -25.09 -13.86 0.43
CA ILE A 28 -25.16 -14.75 -0.73
C ILE A 28 -24.43 -14.17 -1.92
N ALA A 29 -23.72 -15.03 -2.66
CA ALA A 29 -23.15 -14.66 -3.96
C ALA A 29 -24.26 -14.63 -5.02
N LEU A 30 -24.30 -13.55 -5.80
CA LEU A 30 -25.28 -13.41 -6.89
C LEU A 30 -24.81 -14.22 -8.10
N LYS A 31 -25.71 -15.03 -8.63
CA LYS A 31 -25.49 -15.81 -9.86
C LYS A 31 -26.77 -15.91 -10.66
N GLU A 32 -26.62 -15.94 -11.96
CA GLU A 32 -27.73 -16.28 -12.85
C GLU A 32 -28.04 -17.78 -12.75
N HIS A 33 -29.27 -18.17 -13.09
CA HIS A 33 -29.70 -19.57 -13.06
C HIS A 33 -28.69 -20.45 -13.81
N ASP A 34 -28.19 -21.51 -13.15
CA ASP A 34 -27.25 -22.50 -13.68
C ASP A 34 -25.86 -21.96 -14.11
N SER A 35 -25.51 -20.70 -13.75
CA SER A 35 -24.19 -20.12 -14.03
C SER A 35 -23.27 -20.10 -12.80
N SER A 36 -21.97 -19.86 -13.05
CA SER A 36 -21.01 -19.59 -12.00
C SER A 36 -21.28 -18.22 -11.37
N SER A 37 -21.05 -18.09 -10.07
CA SER A 37 -20.99 -16.79 -9.38
C SER A 37 -19.79 -15.95 -9.81
N LEU A 38 -18.74 -16.61 -10.31
CA LEU A 38 -17.49 -15.98 -10.75
C LEU A 38 -17.65 -15.38 -12.15
N VAL A 39 -17.22 -14.14 -12.31
CA VAL A 39 -17.13 -13.42 -13.58
C VAL A 39 -15.64 -13.23 -13.90
N PRO A 40 -15.12 -13.81 -14.99
CA PRO A 40 -13.75 -13.56 -15.39
C PRO A 40 -13.44 -12.06 -15.53
N SER A 41 -12.37 -11.59 -14.91
CA SER A 41 -11.89 -10.21 -14.99
C SER A 41 -11.16 -9.96 -16.31
N VAL A 42 -11.86 -10.26 -17.43
CA VAL A 42 -11.36 -10.17 -18.80
C VAL A 42 -12.26 -9.24 -19.60
N VAL A 43 -11.63 -8.32 -20.36
CA VAL A 43 -12.31 -7.34 -21.22
C VAL A 43 -11.83 -7.55 -22.66
N TYR A 44 -12.71 -7.86 -23.57
CA TYR A 44 -12.45 -7.92 -25.00
C TYR A 44 -13.07 -6.70 -25.70
N PHE A 45 -12.35 -6.13 -26.65
CA PHE A 45 -12.84 -5.05 -27.49
C PHE A 45 -13.04 -5.54 -28.91
N ASP A 46 -14.28 -5.49 -29.40
CA ASP A 46 -14.61 -5.85 -30.77
C ASP A 46 -14.03 -4.86 -31.80
N GLU A 47 -14.22 -5.12 -33.08
CA GLU A 47 -13.72 -4.24 -34.16
C GLU A 47 -14.35 -2.85 -34.14
N LEU A 48 -15.55 -2.70 -33.57
CA LEU A 48 -16.24 -1.43 -33.40
C LEU A 48 -15.80 -0.68 -32.13
N GLY A 49 -15.02 -1.34 -31.27
CA GLY A 49 -14.53 -0.79 -30.00
C GLY A 49 -15.53 -0.92 -28.86
N ASN A 50 -16.52 -1.82 -28.97
CA ASN A 50 -17.41 -2.15 -27.86
C ASN A 50 -16.69 -3.11 -26.89
N ALA A 51 -16.83 -2.86 -25.58
CA ALA A 51 -16.28 -3.71 -24.55
C ALA A 51 -17.23 -4.88 -24.22
N ILE A 52 -16.72 -6.09 -24.24
CA ILE A 52 -17.36 -7.33 -23.81
C ILE A 52 -16.59 -7.84 -22.59
N VAL A 53 -17.28 -8.30 -21.55
CA VAL A 53 -16.64 -8.70 -20.27
C VAL A 53 -17.05 -10.11 -19.88
N GLY A 54 -16.17 -10.81 -19.16
CA GLY A 54 -16.44 -12.11 -18.55
C GLY A 54 -16.20 -13.30 -19.47
N GLU A 55 -17.05 -14.33 -19.39
CA GLU A 55 -16.85 -15.60 -20.12
C GLU A 55 -16.80 -15.42 -21.64
N GLU A 56 -17.60 -14.52 -22.21
CA GLU A 56 -17.55 -14.25 -23.64
C GLU A 56 -16.22 -13.61 -24.05
N ALA A 57 -15.70 -12.66 -23.25
CA ALA A 57 -14.39 -12.05 -23.48
C ALA A 57 -13.26 -13.08 -23.38
N LYS A 58 -13.37 -14.03 -22.44
CA LYS A 58 -12.37 -15.09 -22.22
C LYS A 58 -12.14 -15.96 -23.45
N LYS A 59 -13.16 -16.17 -24.29
CA LYS A 59 -13.06 -16.94 -25.53
C LYS A 59 -12.09 -16.31 -26.55
N HIS A 60 -11.83 -15.01 -26.44
CA HIS A 60 -10.95 -14.26 -27.34
C HIS A 60 -9.48 -14.20 -26.88
N LEU A 61 -9.15 -14.76 -25.71
CA LEU A 61 -7.77 -14.76 -25.20
C LEU A 61 -6.76 -15.41 -26.15
N GLU A 62 -7.14 -16.46 -26.90
CA GLU A 62 -6.30 -17.11 -27.90
C GLU A 62 -6.47 -16.50 -29.30
N THR A 63 -7.71 -16.15 -29.68
CA THR A 63 -8.02 -15.76 -31.06
C THR A 63 -7.66 -14.31 -31.36
N ASP A 64 -7.82 -13.41 -30.36
CA ASP A 64 -7.48 -11.99 -30.47
C ASP A 64 -6.85 -11.46 -29.17
N PRO A 65 -5.64 -11.93 -28.80
CA PRO A 65 -5.01 -11.60 -27.53
C PRO A 65 -4.66 -10.10 -27.40
N GLN A 66 -4.43 -9.39 -28.51
CA GLN A 66 -4.09 -7.97 -28.49
C GLN A 66 -5.26 -7.06 -28.13
N ARG A 67 -6.50 -7.55 -28.30
CA ARG A 67 -7.73 -6.83 -27.93
C ARG A 67 -8.41 -7.40 -26.70
N THR A 68 -7.79 -8.42 -26.06
CA THR A 68 -8.33 -9.12 -24.90
C THR A 68 -7.47 -8.84 -23.70
N ILE A 69 -7.98 -8.01 -22.79
CA ILE A 69 -7.27 -7.52 -21.62
C ILE A 69 -7.62 -8.38 -20.41
N PHE A 70 -6.63 -8.93 -19.76
CA PHE A 70 -6.73 -9.70 -18.53
C PHE A 70 -5.77 -9.15 -17.46
N SER A 71 -5.95 -9.54 -16.21
CA SER A 71 -5.10 -9.11 -15.07
C SER A 71 -4.93 -7.57 -14.96
N ALA A 72 -5.92 -6.77 -15.41
CA ALA A 72 -5.87 -5.31 -15.38
C ALA A 72 -5.66 -4.74 -13.97
N LYS A 73 -6.09 -5.47 -12.93
CA LYS A 73 -5.88 -5.09 -11.52
C LYS A 73 -4.39 -4.98 -11.15
N ARG A 74 -3.51 -5.78 -11.77
CA ARG A 74 -2.05 -5.71 -11.58
C ARG A 74 -1.44 -4.40 -12.11
N LEU A 75 -2.14 -3.71 -13.01
CA LEU A 75 -1.71 -2.43 -13.61
C LEU A 75 -2.25 -1.21 -12.85
N MET A 76 -3.18 -1.42 -11.90
CA MET A 76 -3.81 -0.35 -11.14
C MET A 76 -2.79 0.46 -10.36
N GLY A 77 -2.76 1.78 -10.58
CA GLY A 77 -1.87 2.70 -9.88
C GLY A 77 -0.39 2.53 -10.17
N LYS A 78 -0.01 1.82 -11.24
CA LYS A 78 1.38 1.54 -11.64
C LYS A 78 1.83 2.43 -12.80
N SER A 79 3.15 2.72 -12.87
CA SER A 79 3.83 3.28 -14.04
C SER A 79 4.41 2.15 -14.91
N TYR A 80 4.92 2.48 -16.12
CA TYR A 80 5.60 1.48 -16.94
C TYR A 80 6.87 0.95 -16.26
N ASN A 81 7.61 1.80 -15.58
CA ASN A 81 8.81 1.39 -14.84
C ASN A 81 8.51 0.33 -13.78
N ASP A 82 7.32 0.41 -13.16
CA ASP A 82 6.88 -0.56 -12.14
C ASP A 82 6.63 -1.97 -12.70
N ILE A 83 6.36 -2.09 -14.00
CA ILE A 83 5.99 -3.36 -14.67
C ILE A 83 6.99 -3.79 -15.74
N LYS A 84 8.03 -3.02 -15.99
CA LYS A 84 8.97 -3.19 -17.10
C LYS A 84 9.54 -4.60 -17.21
N GLU A 85 9.96 -5.20 -16.10
CA GLU A 85 10.51 -6.56 -16.07
C GLU A 85 9.47 -7.64 -16.38
N ARG A 86 8.19 -7.29 -16.30
CA ARG A 86 7.04 -8.19 -16.48
C ARG A 86 6.16 -7.79 -17.65
N ALA A 87 6.56 -6.79 -18.44
CA ALA A 87 5.78 -6.32 -19.58
C ALA A 87 5.49 -7.45 -20.58
N ASN A 88 6.42 -8.40 -20.71
CA ASN A 88 6.29 -9.58 -21.54
C ASN A 88 5.23 -10.60 -21.07
N PHE A 89 4.75 -10.46 -19.82
CA PHE A 89 3.65 -11.30 -19.32
C PHE A 89 2.32 -11.01 -20.03
N PHE A 90 2.13 -9.76 -20.52
CA PHE A 90 0.90 -9.34 -21.16
C PHE A 90 0.92 -9.59 -22.65
N ALA A 91 -0.10 -10.29 -23.18
CA ALA A 91 -0.26 -10.51 -24.62
C ALA A 91 -0.76 -9.27 -25.38
N TYR A 92 -1.25 -8.27 -24.65
CA TYR A 92 -1.66 -6.96 -25.16
C TYR A 92 -0.57 -5.91 -24.92
N LYS A 93 -0.62 -4.82 -25.67
CA LYS A 93 0.42 -3.80 -25.63
C LYS A 93 0.23 -2.82 -24.48
N VAL A 94 1.16 -2.84 -23.54
CA VAL A 94 1.32 -1.80 -22.52
C VAL A 94 2.28 -0.75 -23.04
N ILE A 95 1.92 0.54 -22.90
CA ILE A 95 2.68 1.66 -23.47
C ILE A 95 3.80 2.07 -22.52
N ASP A 96 5.00 2.11 -23.08
CA ASP A 96 6.16 2.77 -22.52
C ASP A 96 6.20 4.20 -23.07
N ASP A 97 5.92 5.19 -22.25
CA ASP A 97 5.97 6.60 -22.64
C ASP A 97 7.19 7.32 -22.04
N ASP A 98 8.18 6.56 -21.53
CA ASP A 98 9.40 7.06 -20.84
C ASP A 98 9.11 8.07 -19.73
N THR A 99 7.89 8.09 -19.21
CA THR A 99 7.47 8.96 -18.12
C THR A 99 7.12 8.14 -16.88
N GLU A 100 7.13 8.77 -15.73
CA GLU A 100 6.57 8.20 -14.51
C GLU A 100 5.04 8.30 -14.48
N SER A 101 4.37 8.47 -15.62
CA SER A 101 2.92 8.52 -15.71
C SER A 101 2.30 7.14 -15.51
N LEU A 102 1.02 7.11 -15.13
CA LEU A 102 0.26 5.86 -15.00
C LEU A 102 0.21 5.12 -16.34
N VAL A 103 0.48 3.84 -16.30
CA VAL A 103 0.49 2.94 -17.44
C VAL A 103 -0.82 3.00 -18.24
N LYS A 104 -0.71 2.87 -19.56
CA LYS A 104 -1.85 2.76 -20.48
C LYS A 104 -1.74 1.49 -21.31
N VAL A 105 -2.88 0.93 -21.64
CA VAL A 105 -3.02 -0.23 -22.52
C VAL A 105 -3.52 0.25 -23.88
N GLN A 106 -2.81 -0.11 -24.95
CA GLN A 106 -3.23 0.18 -26.31
C GLN A 106 -4.10 -0.95 -26.86
N VAL A 107 -5.28 -0.61 -27.36
CA VAL A 107 -6.20 -1.51 -28.05
C VAL A 107 -6.60 -0.87 -29.39
N GLY A 108 -6.05 -1.39 -30.48
CA GLY A 108 -6.15 -0.71 -31.78
C GLY A 108 -5.55 0.68 -31.74
N ASP A 109 -6.35 1.70 -32.09
CA ASP A 109 -5.94 3.11 -32.07
C ASP A 109 -6.29 3.83 -30.76
N LYS A 110 -6.89 3.13 -29.78
CA LYS A 110 -7.34 3.69 -28.51
C LYS A 110 -6.40 3.31 -27.37
N PHE A 111 -6.37 4.17 -26.36
CA PHE A 111 -5.61 3.97 -25.14
C PHE A 111 -6.55 3.93 -23.94
N TYR A 112 -6.40 2.94 -23.09
CA TYR A 112 -7.19 2.75 -21.89
C TYR A 112 -6.29 2.75 -20.64
N SER A 113 -6.72 3.45 -19.62
CA SER A 113 -6.10 3.34 -18.28
C SER A 113 -6.60 2.06 -17.57
N PRO A 114 -5.84 1.51 -16.61
CA PRO A 114 -6.30 0.39 -15.78
C PRO A 114 -7.60 0.71 -15.03
N VAL A 115 -7.83 1.98 -14.70
CA VAL A 115 -9.07 2.47 -14.07
C VAL A 115 -10.26 2.29 -14.99
N GLU A 116 -10.14 2.68 -16.27
CA GLU A 116 -11.19 2.48 -17.27
C GLU A 116 -11.46 0.99 -17.51
N LEU A 117 -10.38 0.17 -17.64
CA LEU A 117 -10.51 -1.27 -17.83
C LEU A 117 -11.26 -1.93 -16.66
N SER A 118 -10.90 -1.58 -15.42
CA SER A 118 -11.60 -2.06 -14.22
C SER A 118 -13.04 -1.55 -14.15
N SER A 119 -13.31 -0.35 -14.65
CA SER A 119 -14.69 0.17 -14.71
C SER A 119 -15.61 -0.64 -15.61
N PHE A 120 -15.10 -1.23 -16.71
CA PHE A 120 -15.90 -2.13 -17.56
C PHE A 120 -16.30 -3.39 -16.80
N ILE A 121 -15.39 -3.97 -16.02
CA ILE A 121 -15.68 -5.13 -15.17
C ILE A 121 -16.77 -4.78 -14.14
N LEU A 122 -16.61 -3.66 -13.45
CA LEU A 122 -17.59 -3.19 -12.45
C LEU A 122 -18.95 -2.86 -13.07
N LYS A 123 -18.99 -2.32 -14.30
CA LYS A 123 -20.24 -2.10 -15.05
C LYS A 123 -20.95 -3.42 -15.35
N GLU A 124 -20.22 -4.43 -15.78
CA GLU A 124 -20.78 -5.77 -16.04
C GLU A 124 -21.36 -6.38 -14.77
N LEU A 125 -20.60 -6.31 -13.65
CA LEU A 125 -21.07 -6.80 -12.36
C LEU A 125 -22.35 -6.08 -11.91
N LYS A 126 -22.38 -4.75 -12.03
CA LYS A 126 -23.57 -3.94 -11.75
C LYS A 126 -24.75 -4.36 -12.62
N TYR A 127 -24.54 -4.49 -13.93
CA TYR A 127 -25.58 -4.91 -14.87
C TYR A 127 -26.18 -6.27 -14.50
N ARG A 128 -25.34 -7.26 -14.16
CA ARG A 128 -25.78 -8.59 -13.70
C ARG A 128 -26.59 -8.49 -12.41
N ALA A 129 -26.12 -7.71 -11.43
CA ALA A 129 -26.86 -7.51 -10.19
C ALA A 129 -28.24 -6.90 -10.45
N GLU A 130 -28.33 -5.84 -11.26
CA GLU A 130 -29.59 -5.19 -11.62
C GLU A 130 -30.53 -6.15 -12.39
N HIS A 131 -29.95 -7.02 -13.23
CA HIS A 131 -30.73 -8.02 -13.97
C HIS A 131 -31.32 -9.10 -13.05
N ILE A 132 -30.53 -9.59 -12.08
CA ILE A 132 -30.96 -10.59 -11.11
C ILE A 132 -31.99 -10.00 -10.13
N LEU A 133 -31.70 -8.82 -9.58
CA LEU A 133 -32.49 -8.18 -8.54
C LEU A 133 -33.72 -7.44 -9.08
N LYS A 134 -33.77 -7.17 -10.38
CA LYS A 134 -34.80 -6.36 -11.05
C LYS A 134 -35.00 -4.97 -10.44
N THR A 135 -33.90 -4.43 -9.88
CA THR A 135 -33.89 -3.11 -9.24
C THR A 135 -32.55 -2.40 -9.53
N PRO A 136 -32.53 -1.07 -9.66
CA PRO A 136 -31.29 -0.34 -9.85
C PRO A 136 -30.35 -0.51 -8.66
N VAL A 137 -29.05 -0.64 -8.95
CA VAL A 137 -27.97 -0.72 -7.96
C VAL A 137 -27.09 0.52 -8.09
N THR A 138 -26.95 1.26 -7.01
CA THR A 138 -26.19 2.52 -7.00
C THR A 138 -25.02 2.53 -6.02
N LYS A 139 -25.02 1.64 -5.04
CA LYS A 139 -24.05 1.65 -3.95
C LYS A 139 -23.33 0.30 -3.82
N ALA A 140 -22.05 0.35 -3.49
CA ALA A 140 -21.27 -0.86 -3.27
C ALA A 140 -20.14 -0.65 -2.26
N VAL A 141 -19.75 -1.74 -1.59
CA VAL A 141 -18.44 -1.91 -0.95
C VAL A 141 -17.58 -2.72 -1.91
N VAL A 142 -16.37 -2.25 -2.18
CA VAL A 142 -15.43 -2.92 -3.11
C VAL A 142 -14.19 -3.35 -2.35
N THR A 143 -13.69 -4.55 -2.63
CA THR A 143 -12.50 -5.08 -1.97
C THR A 143 -11.22 -4.77 -2.73
N VAL A 144 -10.14 -4.67 -1.99
CA VAL A 144 -8.77 -4.52 -2.51
C VAL A 144 -7.81 -5.38 -1.70
N PRO A 145 -6.67 -5.81 -2.25
CA PRO A 145 -5.61 -6.42 -1.47
C PRO A 145 -5.22 -5.55 -0.27
N ALA A 146 -4.88 -6.17 0.86
CA ALA A 146 -4.52 -5.44 2.07
C ALA A 146 -3.28 -4.55 1.85
N TYR A 147 -2.40 -4.99 0.97
CA TYR A 147 -1.15 -4.32 0.61
C TYR A 147 -1.29 -3.25 -0.48
N PHE A 148 -2.51 -2.99 -0.99
CA PHE A 148 -2.74 -1.86 -1.89
C PHE A 148 -2.43 -0.54 -1.19
N ASN A 149 -1.61 0.27 -1.86
CA ASN A 149 -1.31 1.64 -1.43
C ASN A 149 -2.48 2.60 -1.75
N ASP A 150 -2.35 3.85 -1.29
CA ASP A 150 -3.40 4.85 -1.46
C ASP A 150 -3.75 5.12 -2.93
N THR A 151 -2.76 5.07 -3.86
CA THR A 151 -3.00 5.22 -5.30
C THR A 151 -3.91 4.14 -5.84
N GLN A 152 -3.62 2.90 -5.50
CA GLN A 152 -4.36 1.75 -5.97
C GLN A 152 -5.79 1.73 -5.39
N ARG A 153 -5.94 2.15 -4.11
CA ARG A 153 -7.24 2.32 -3.45
C ARG A 153 -8.08 3.40 -4.12
N GLN A 154 -7.48 4.56 -4.39
CA GLN A 154 -8.15 5.66 -5.08
C GLN A 154 -8.51 5.28 -6.52
N ALA A 155 -7.61 4.62 -7.25
CA ALA A 155 -7.86 4.11 -8.59
C ALA A 155 -9.06 3.13 -8.62
N THR A 156 -9.18 2.26 -7.61
CA THR A 156 -10.33 1.35 -7.46
C THR A 156 -11.62 2.12 -7.20
N ARG A 157 -11.59 3.15 -6.35
CA ARG A 157 -12.73 4.03 -6.10
C ARG A 157 -13.17 4.77 -7.37
N ASP A 158 -12.22 5.28 -8.13
CA ASP A 158 -12.49 6.01 -9.38
C ASP A 158 -13.06 5.07 -10.47
N ALA A 159 -12.58 3.81 -10.54
CA ALA A 159 -13.18 2.80 -11.40
C ALA A 159 -14.65 2.53 -11.05
N GLY A 160 -14.98 2.48 -9.75
CA GLY A 160 -16.36 2.36 -9.28
C GLY A 160 -17.24 3.54 -9.70
N LYS A 161 -16.74 4.77 -9.56
CA LYS A 161 -17.45 5.98 -10.02
C LYS A 161 -17.68 5.96 -11.52
N LEU A 162 -16.68 5.56 -12.33
CA LEU A 162 -16.84 5.41 -13.78
C LEU A 162 -17.84 4.30 -14.15
N ALA A 163 -18.02 3.31 -13.29
CA ALA A 163 -19.07 2.29 -13.44
C ALA A 163 -20.46 2.79 -13.00
N GLY A 164 -20.58 4.01 -12.48
CA GLY A 164 -21.83 4.56 -11.97
C GLY A 164 -22.23 3.95 -10.62
N LEU A 165 -21.24 3.60 -9.80
CA LEU A 165 -21.41 3.13 -8.42
C LEU A 165 -20.91 4.19 -7.44
N ASP A 166 -21.69 4.46 -6.40
CA ASP A 166 -21.25 5.18 -5.21
C ASP A 166 -20.54 4.17 -4.30
N ILE A 167 -19.22 4.30 -4.19
CA ILE A 167 -18.41 3.38 -3.39
C ILE A 167 -18.43 3.83 -1.93
N LEU A 168 -19.26 3.13 -1.15
CA LEU A 168 -19.47 3.39 0.27
C LEU A 168 -18.19 3.20 1.09
N ARG A 169 -17.41 2.15 0.75
CA ARG A 169 -16.14 1.82 1.39
C ARG A 169 -15.27 0.97 0.47
N ILE A 170 -13.95 1.18 0.57
CA ILE A 170 -12.93 0.23 0.14
C ILE A 170 -12.53 -0.60 1.36
N ILE A 171 -12.55 -1.92 1.26
CA ILE A 171 -12.21 -2.84 2.35
C ILE A 171 -11.12 -3.81 1.90
N ASN A 172 -10.21 -4.20 2.81
CA ASN A 172 -9.17 -5.16 2.49
C ASN A 172 -9.77 -6.58 2.31
N GLU A 173 -9.29 -7.32 1.30
CA GLU A 173 -9.74 -8.69 0.99
C GLU A 173 -9.69 -9.63 2.21
N PRO A 174 -8.56 -9.76 2.94
CA PRO A 174 -8.51 -10.62 4.11
C PRO A 174 -9.43 -10.15 5.24
N THR A 175 -9.65 -8.85 5.35
CA THR A 175 -10.56 -8.27 6.33
C THR A 175 -12.02 -8.60 5.98
N ALA A 176 -12.40 -8.49 4.71
CA ALA A 176 -13.71 -8.92 4.24
C ALA A 176 -13.92 -10.43 4.49
N ALA A 177 -12.94 -11.26 4.15
CA ALA A 177 -13.01 -12.69 4.40
C ALA A 177 -13.21 -13.04 5.88
N SER A 178 -12.58 -12.28 6.79
CA SER A 178 -12.75 -12.47 8.24
C SER A 178 -14.17 -12.19 8.71
N LEU A 179 -14.88 -11.22 8.10
CA LEU A 179 -16.28 -10.94 8.41
C LEU A 179 -17.17 -12.12 8.05
N ALA A 180 -16.96 -12.74 6.89
CA ALA A 180 -17.72 -13.92 6.48
C ALA A 180 -17.41 -15.14 7.37
N TYR A 181 -16.15 -15.30 7.78
CA TYR A 181 -15.75 -16.32 8.75
C TYR A 181 -16.41 -16.10 10.12
N GLY A 182 -16.41 -14.86 10.61
CA GLY A 182 -16.90 -14.49 11.94
C GLY A 182 -18.39 -14.71 12.15
N LEU A 183 -19.21 -14.79 11.08
CA LEU A 183 -20.61 -15.18 11.20
C LEU A 183 -20.80 -16.59 11.79
N GLY A 184 -19.78 -17.45 11.70
CA GLY A 184 -19.80 -18.79 12.30
C GLY A 184 -19.41 -18.84 13.76
N LEU A 185 -18.91 -17.74 14.35
CA LEU A 185 -18.52 -17.68 15.77
C LEU A 185 -19.73 -17.41 16.65
N LYS A 186 -19.76 -18.06 17.82
CA LYS A 186 -20.80 -17.80 18.80
C LYS A 186 -20.53 -16.49 19.53
N LYS A 187 -21.58 -15.82 19.97
CA LYS A 187 -21.48 -14.61 20.79
C LYS A 187 -20.68 -14.89 22.06
N GLY A 188 -19.62 -14.10 22.30
CA GLY A 188 -18.69 -14.29 23.42
C GLY A 188 -17.49 -15.19 23.12
N GLU A 189 -17.40 -15.79 21.92
CA GLU A 189 -16.17 -16.46 21.49
C GLU A 189 -15.17 -15.43 20.98
N ASN A 190 -13.96 -15.48 21.54
CA ASN A 190 -12.82 -14.70 21.05
C ASN A 190 -11.96 -15.63 20.19
N SER A 191 -11.42 -15.13 19.09
CA SER A 191 -10.53 -15.92 18.25
C SER A 191 -9.45 -15.05 17.61
N THR A 192 -8.22 -15.53 17.65
CA THR A 192 -7.11 -14.95 16.89
C THR A 192 -6.89 -15.80 15.65
N ILE A 193 -7.06 -15.20 14.49
CA ILE A 193 -7.01 -15.91 13.21
C ILE A 193 -5.91 -15.36 12.30
N ALA A 194 -5.39 -16.22 11.45
CA ALA A 194 -4.61 -15.82 10.29
C ALA A 194 -5.48 -16.00 9.04
N VAL A 195 -5.67 -14.93 8.27
CA VAL A 195 -6.29 -15.00 6.94
C VAL A 195 -5.17 -15.03 5.93
N TYR A 196 -5.08 -16.13 5.19
CA TYR A 196 -4.08 -16.38 4.15
C TYR A 196 -4.77 -16.33 2.80
N ASP A 197 -4.57 -15.24 2.08
CA ASP A 197 -5.18 -14.98 0.79
C ASP A 197 -4.15 -15.12 -0.33
N LEU A 198 -4.26 -16.19 -1.13
CA LEU A 198 -3.45 -16.42 -2.32
C LEU A 198 -4.36 -16.45 -3.53
N GLY A 199 -4.48 -15.29 -4.16
CA GLY A 199 -5.29 -15.08 -5.35
C GLY A 199 -4.61 -15.50 -6.66
N GLY A 200 -5.13 -14.99 -7.77
CA GLY A 200 -4.49 -15.19 -9.09
C GLY A 200 -3.24 -14.36 -9.26
N GLY A 201 -3.19 -13.17 -8.66
CA GLY A 201 -2.13 -12.20 -8.88
C GLY A 201 -1.48 -11.60 -7.64
N THR A 202 -2.07 -11.77 -6.47
CA THR A 202 -1.61 -11.18 -5.22
C THR A 202 -1.62 -12.21 -4.09
N PHE A 203 -0.75 -12.00 -3.12
CA PHE A 203 -0.72 -12.71 -1.86
C PHE A 203 -0.83 -11.73 -0.69
N ASP A 204 -1.74 -11.97 0.23
CA ASP A 204 -1.88 -11.25 1.48
C ASP A 204 -2.00 -12.19 2.67
N VAL A 205 -1.42 -11.82 3.79
CA VAL A 205 -1.67 -12.46 5.07
C VAL A 205 -1.99 -11.39 6.11
N SER A 206 -3.10 -11.56 6.82
CA SER A 206 -3.50 -10.69 7.92
C SER A 206 -3.72 -11.49 9.19
N ILE A 207 -3.22 -10.97 10.30
CA ILE A 207 -3.48 -11.49 11.63
C ILE A 207 -4.58 -10.63 12.24
N LEU A 208 -5.67 -11.26 12.63
CA LEU A 208 -6.84 -10.58 13.19
C LEU A 208 -7.21 -11.17 14.55
N GLN A 209 -7.73 -10.29 15.41
CA GLN A 209 -8.41 -10.66 16.64
C GLN A 209 -9.92 -10.37 16.49
N ILE A 210 -10.73 -11.36 16.79
CA ILE A 210 -12.18 -11.24 16.78
C ILE A 210 -12.65 -11.35 18.23
N THR A 211 -13.36 -10.32 18.72
CA THR A 211 -13.85 -10.25 20.10
C THR A 211 -15.23 -9.62 20.10
N ASP A 212 -16.28 -10.37 20.45
CA ASP A 212 -17.65 -9.86 20.57
C ASP A 212 -18.14 -9.02 19.37
N GLY A 213 -17.88 -9.49 18.14
CA GLY A 213 -18.27 -8.78 16.91
C GLY A 213 -17.33 -7.64 16.51
N ILE A 214 -16.25 -7.40 17.25
CA ILE A 214 -15.19 -6.47 16.87
C ILE A 214 -14.11 -7.26 16.13
N PHE A 215 -13.86 -6.89 14.89
CA PHE A 215 -12.83 -7.44 14.01
C PHE A 215 -11.66 -6.46 13.98
N GLU A 216 -10.59 -6.79 14.65
CA GLU A 216 -9.39 -5.96 14.75
C GLU A 216 -8.24 -6.60 13.97
N VAL A 217 -7.75 -5.91 12.93
CA VAL A 217 -6.52 -6.29 12.25
C VAL A 217 -5.34 -5.88 13.13
N LEU A 218 -4.52 -6.84 13.53
CA LEU A 218 -3.32 -6.60 14.32
C LEU A 218 -2.11 -6.29 13.44
N SER A 219 -1.99 -7.01 12.33
CA SER A 219 -0.94 -6.79 11.34
C SER A 219 -1.34 -7.34 9.98
N THR A 220 -0.68 -6.82 8.93
CA THR A 220 -0.80 -7.35 7.57
C THR A 220 0.57 -7.37 6.91
N ASN A 221 0.79 -8.35 6.03
CA ASN A 221 1.97 -8.47 5.17
C ASN A 221 1.57 -9.17 3.86
N GLY A 222 2.34 -9.00 2.78
CA GLY A 222 1.96 -9.59 1.51
C GLY A 222 2.94 -9.32 0.38
N ASP A 223 2.54 -9.76 -0.83
CA ASP A 223 3.25 -9.57 -2.09
C ASP A 223 2.20 -9.41 -3.20
N THR A 224 2.12 -8.25 -3.86
CA THR A 224 1.11 -7.95 -4.88
C THR A 224 1.48 -8.47 -6.27
N TYR A 225 2.60 -9.22 -6.40
CA TYR A 225 3.01 -9.95 -7.62
C TYR A 225 3.24 -11.45 -7.38
N LEU A 226 2.62 -12.00 -6.37
CA LEU A 226 2.70 -13.43 -6.05
C LEU A 226 1.31 -14.04 -6.07
N GLY A 227 1.06 -14.94 -6.99
CA GLY A 227 -0.24 -15.60 -7.11
C GLY A 227 -0.25 -16.76 -8.09
N GLY A 228 -1.44 -17.21 -8.46
CA GLY A 228 -1.65 -18.31 -9.39
C GLY A 228 -1.06 -18.09 -10.79
N ASP A 229 -1.02 -16.82 -11.23
CA ASP A 229 -0.41 -16.45 -12.51
C ASP A 229 1.11 -16.71 -12.51
N ASP A 230 1.77 -16.59 -11.35
CA ASP A 230 3.20 -16.88 -11.21
C ASP A 230 3.46 -18.39 -11.20
N PHE A 231 2.49 -19.19 -10.71
CA PHE A 231 2.52 -20.64 -10.84
C PHE A 231 2.37 -21.06 -12.32
N ASP A 232 1.46 -20.41 -13.06
CA ASP A 232 1.30 -20.65 -14.50
C ASP A 232 2.58 -20.30 -15.27
N HIS A 233 3.20 -19.15 -14.93
CA HIS A 233 4.47 -18.75 -15.54
C HIS A 233 5.58 -19.76 -15.27
N ALA A 234 5.68 -20.33 -14.07
CA ALA A 234 6.66 -21.36 -13.76
C ALA A 234 6.47 -22.62 -14.62
N ILE A 235 5.22 -23.01 -14.90
CA ILE A 235 4.92 -24.12 -15.83
C ILE A 235 5.31 -23.76 -17.26
N VAL A 236 4.99 -22.55 -17.72
CA VAL A 236 5.37 -22.06 -19.06
C VAL A 236 6.90 -22.11 -19.22
N GLN A 237 7.65 -21.57 -18.27
CA GLN A 237 9.12 -21.61 -18.30
C GLN A 237 9.68 -23.03 -18.31
N TYR A 238 9.08 -23.95 -17.56
CA TYR A 238 9.45 -25.36 -17.60
C TYR A 238 9.28 -25.94 -19.01
N TRP A 239 8.13 -25.74 -19.66
CA TRP A 239 7.89 -26.25 -21.00
C TRP A 239 8.81 -25.61 -22.07
N LEU A 240 9.10 -24.31 -21.96
CA LEU A 240 10.04 -23.63 -22.85
C LEU A 240 11.46 -24.21 -22.75
N ASN A 241 11.92 -24.49 -21.53
CA ASN A 241 13.21 -25.11 -21.32
C ASN A 241 13.30 -26.53 -21.90
N GLU A 242 12.21 -27.31 -21.80
CA GLU A 242 12.14 -28.67 -22.36
C GLU A 242 12.05 -28.66 -23.89
N SER A 243 11.32 -27.72 -24.48
CA SER A 243 11.15 -27.63 -25.95
C SER A 243 12.29 -26.89 -26.66
N GLY A 244 13.09 -26.11 -25.93
CA GLY A 244 14.13 -25.25 -26.49
C GLY A 244 13.61 -24.03 -27.26
N ILE A 245 12.31 -23.72 -27.16
CA ILE A 245 11.68 -22.53 -27.73
C ILE A 245 12.03 -21.32 -26.86
N THR A 246 12.46 -20.24 -27.48
CA THR A 246 12.76 -18.99 -26.76
C THR A 246 11.50 -18.15 -26.51
N GLU A 247 11.51 -17.31 -25.48
CA GLU A 247 10.39 -16.37 -25.21
C GLU A 247 10.14 -15.45 -26.42
N ASP A 248 11.19 -14.99 -27.10
CA ASP A 248 11.07 -14.13 -28.27
C ASP A 248 10.33 -14.82 -29.42
N GLU A 249 10.59 -16.11 -29.66
CA GLU A 249 9.88 -16.92 -30.68
C GLU A 249 8.41 -17.09 -30.29
N LEU A 250 8.12 -17.26 -29.02
CA LEU A 250 6.76 -17.36 -28.49
C LEU A 250 5.94 -16.09 -28.74
N HIS A 251 6.54 -14.93 -28.46
CA HIS A 251 5.91 -13.61 -28.68
C HIS A 251 5.75 -13.30 -30.18
N HIS A 252 6.74 -13.61 -31.00
CA HIS A 252 6.67 -13.44 -32.47
C HIS A 252 5.52 -14.24 -33.09
N ASN A 253 5.26 -15.43 -32.58
CA ASN A 253 4.27 -16.35 -33.13
C ASN A 253 2.86 -16.19 -32.52
N LYS A 254 2.63 -15.21 -31.62
CA LYS A 254 1.36 -15.01 -30.89
C LYS A 254 0.88 -16.24 -30.10
N LEU A 255 1.81 -17.12 -29.74
CA LEU A 255 1.51 -18.41 -29.10
C LEU A 255 1.57 -18.34 -27.58
N ALA A 256 2.16 -17.27 -27.02
CA ALA A 256 2.38 -17.10 -25.58
C ALA A 256 1.09 -17.25 -24.77
N GLN A 257 -0.01 -16.67 -25.26
CA GLN A 257 -1.28 -16.72 -24.55
C GLN A 257 -1.89 -18.12 -24.51
N GLY A 258 -1.80 -18.88 -25.62
CA GLY A 258 -2.27 -20.28 -25.67
C GLY A 258 -1.49 -21.16 -24.70
N LEU A 259 -0.16 -21.01 -24.65
CA LEU A 259 0.70 -21.76 -23.72
C LEU A 259 0.39 -21.41 -22.26
N ARG A 260 0.12 -20.13 -21.95
CA ARG A 260 -0.31 -19.69 -20.61
C ARG A 260 -1.64 -20.32 -20.19
N LEU A 261 -2.62 -20.38 -21.09
CA LEU A 261 -3.91 -21.03 -20.81
C LEU A 261 -3.74 -22.53 -20.56
N LYS A 262 -2.84 -23.20 -21.30
CA LYS A 262 -2.49 -24.60 -21.04
C LYS A 262 -1.81 -24.78 -19.69
N ALA A 263 -0.98 -23.83 -19.27
CA ALA A 263 -0.36 -23.84 -17.93
C ALA A 263 -1.39 -23.67 -16.82
N GLU A 264 -2.37 -22.78 -16.97
CA GLU A 264 -3.49 -22.65 -16.02
C GLU A 264 -4.33 -23.93 -15.94
N GLU A 265 -4.59 -24.59 -17.10
CA GLU A 265 -5.28 -25.87 -17.16
C GLU A 265 -4.47 -26.97 -16.44
N ALA A 266 -3.15 -27.04 -16.68
CA ALA A 266 -2.25 -27.98 -16.02
C ALA A 266 -2.22 -27.76 -14.50
N LYS A 267 -2.07 -26.52 -14.02
CA LYS A 267 -2.12 -26.17 -12.60
C LYS A 267 -3.38 -26.69 -11.93
N LYS A 268 -4.54 -26.47 -12.55
CA LYS A 268 -5.84 -26.94 -12.02
C LYS A 268 -5.91 -28.48 -12.03
N ALA A 269 -5.51 -29.13 -13.12
CA ALA A 269 -5.53 -30.58 -13.26
C ALA A 269 -4.60 -31.28 -12.26
N LEU A 270 -3.39 -30.73 -12.02
CA LEU A 270 -2.40 -31.29 -11.10
C LEU A 270 -2.79 -31.15 -9.61
N SER A 271 -3.83 -30.39 -9.30
CA SER A 271 -4.42 -30.39 -7.96
C SER A 271 -5.17 -31.70 -7.64
N PHE A 272 -5.49 -32.50 -8.67
CA PHE A 272 -6.27 -33.75 -8.54
C PHE A 272 -5.58 -34.95 -9.22
N ASN A 273 -4.70 -34.74 -10.19
CA ASN A 273 -4.04 -35.74 -11.00
C ASN A 273 -2.53 -35.73 -10.78
N GLU A 274 -1.89 -36.88 -10.97
CA GLU A 274 -0.42 -37.00 -10.85
C GLU A 274 0.33 -36.49 -12.09
N VAL A 275 -0.33 -36.48 -13.27
CA VAL A 275 0.26 -36.05 -14.55
C VAL A 275 -0.77 -35.27 -15.34
N TYR A 276 -0.32 -34.22 -16.00
CA TYR A 276 -1.05 -33.49 -17.03
C TYR A 276 -0.39 -33.70 -18.37
N GLU A 277 -1.18 -34.01 -19.40
CA GLU A 277 -0.77 -34.15 -20.79
C GLU A 277 -1.77 -33.41 -21.68
N SER A 278 -1.26 -32.66 -22.65
CA SER A 278 -2.07 -31.96 -23.65
C SER A 278 -1.30 -31.77 -24.95
N ASP A 279 -2.01 -31.71 -26.06
CA ASP A 279 -1.42 -31.34 -27.34
C ASP A 279 -1.50 -29.82 -27.51
N TRP A 280 -0.41 -29.23 -28.00
CA TRP A 280 -0.31 -27.81 -28.30
C TRP A 280 0.56 -27.58 -29.52
N ASN A 281 0.00 -27.04 -30.62
CA ASN A 281 0.66 -26.76 -31.89
C ASN A 281 1.44 -27.96 -32.51
N GLY A 282 1.00 -29.20 -32.24
CA GLY A 282 1.67 -30.41 -32.71
C GLY A 282 2.70 -30.98 -31.75
N ASP A 283 3.04 -30.27 -30.69
CA ASP A 283 3.90 -30.73 -29.61
C ASP A 283 3.08 -31.27 -28.43
N LYS A 284 3.64 -32.26 -27.72
CA LYS A 284 3.03 -32.82 -26.52
C LYS A 284 3.55 -32.11 -25.27
N LEU A 285 2.70 -31.35 -24.61
CA LEU A 285 2.99 -30.77 -23.31
C LEU A 285 2.75 -31.79 -22.21
N THR A 286 3.77 -32.05 -21.39
CA THR A 286 3.66 -32.97 -20.26
C THR A 286 4.28 -32.33 -19.02
N ILE A 287 3.63 -32.51 -17.86
CA ILE A 287 4.19 -32.13 -16.56
C ILE A 287 3.62 -33.01 -15.47
N THR A 288 4.46 -33.45 -14.53
CA THR A 288 4.04 -34.22 -13.36
C THR A 288 3.72 -33.30 -12.18
N LYS A 289 2.88 -33.79 -11.25
CA LYS A 289 2.59 -33.11 -9.99
C LYS A 289 3.87 -32.83 -9.20
N ALA A 290 4.78 -33.79 -9.11
CA ALA A 290 6.05 -33.61 -8.40
C ALA A 290 6.92 -32.50 -9.01
N THR A 291 6.97 -32.42 -10.35
CA THR A 291 7.68 -31.33 -11.06
C THR A 291 7.02 -29.98 -10.77
N PHE A 292 5.69 -29.89 -10.89
CA PHE A 292 4.93 -28.69 -10.60
C PHE A 292 5.16 -28.22 -9.15
N GLU A 293 5.06 -29.11 -8.17
CA GLU A 293 5.29 -28.81 -6.77
C GLU A 293 6.73 -28.29 -6.52
N ALA A 294 7.72 -28.86 -7.18
CA ALA A 294 9.11 -28.38 -7.09
C ALA A 294 9.28 -26.97 -7.67
N LEU A 295 8.59 -26.66 -8.78
CA LEU A 295 8.63 -25.35 -9.43
C LEU A 295 8.00 -24.26 -8.56
N ILE A 296 6.86 -24.53 -7.90
CA ILE A 296 6.14 -23.53 -7.11
C ILE A 296 6.62 -23.43 -5.65
N LYS A 297 7.39 -24.41 -5.15
CA LYS A 297 7.88 -24.43 -3.76
C LYS A 297 8.60 -23.13 -3.35
N PRO A 298 9.52 -22.55 -4.16
CA PRO A 298 10.17 -21.27 -3.81
C PRO A 298 9.17 -20.11 -3.67
N LEU A 299 8.09 -20.11 -4.47
CA LEU A 299 7.03 -19.10 -4.40
C LEU A 299 6.23 -19.24 -3.12
N ILE A 300 5.89 -20.49 -2.73
CA ILE A 300 5.20 -20.76 -1.46
C ILE A 300 6.11 -20.38 -0.27
N ASP A 301 7.41 -20.63 -0.33
CA ASP A 301 8.35 -20.28 0.74
C ASP A 301 8.39 -18.76 1.00
N LYS A 302 8.21 -17.92 -0.04
CA LYS A 302 8.04 -16.46 0.11
C LYS A 302 6.80 -16.14 0.93
N THR A 303 5.67 -16.82 0.70
CA THR A 303 4.45 -16.59 1.48
C THR A 303 4.63 -16.94 2.97
N ILE A 304 5.41 -17.99 3.27
CA ILE A 304 5.78 -18.34 4.65
C ILE A 304 6.60 -17.23 5.30
N GLN A 305 7.49 -16.57 4.54
CA GLN A 305 8.25 -15.45 5.09
C GLN A 305 7.33 -14.27 5.43
N CYS A 306 6.34 -13.97 4.59
CA CYS A 306 5.33 -12.96 4.89
C CYS A 306 4.52 -13.32 6.15
N CYS A 307 4.14 -14.61 6.33
CA CYS A 307 3.48 -15.08 7.55
C CYS A 307 4.33 -14.85 8.81
N LYS A 308 5.64 -15.12 8.74
CA LYS A 308 6.57 -14.85 9.85
C LYS A 308 6.65 -13.37 10.18
N ASN A 309 6.69 -12.51 9.17
CA ASN A 309 6.74 -11.07 9.33
C ASN A 309 5.44 -10.55 9.98
N ALA A 310 4.27 -10.99 9.49
CA ALA A 310 2.98 -10.61 10.06
C ALA A 310 2.85 -11.02 11.53
N LEU A 311 3.26 -12.25 11.88
CA LEU A 311 3.27 -12.71 13.28
C LEU A 311 4.19 -11.87 14.16
N LYS A 312 5.39 -11.55 13.66
CA LYS A 312 6.34 -10.68 14.37
C LYS A 312 5.76 -9.29 14.62
N ASP A 313 5.13 -8.68 13.59
CA ASP A 313 4.53 -7.35 13.69
C ASP A 313 3.33 -7.32 14.65
N ALA A 314 2.56 -8.41 14.71
CA ALA A 314 1.50 -8.59 15.70
C ALA A 314 2.02 -8.91 17.12
N ALA A 315 3.33 -9.10 17.31
CA ALA A 315 3.94 -9.61 18.53
C ALA A 315 3.37 -10.96 19.00
N LEU A 316 3.01 -11.83 18.03
CA LEU A 316 2.41 -13.14 18.25
C LEU A 316 3.31 -14.26 17.69
N THR A 317 3.00 -15.49 18.11
CA THR A 317 3.63 -16.72 17.61
C THR A 317 2.60 -17.59 16.90
N VAL A 318 3.04 -18.62 16.18
CA VAL A 318 2.13 -19.60 15.54
C VAL A 318 1.20 -20.28 16.53
N LYS A 319 1.55 -20.36 17.83
CA LYS A 319 0.72 -20.98 18.86
C LYS A 319 -0.49 -20.14 19.24
N ASP A 320 -0.38 -18.81 19.08
CA ASP A 320 -1.43 -17.86 19.43
C ASP A 320 -2.52 -17.80 18.35
N ILE A 321 -2.25 -18.33 17.15
CA ILE A 321 -3.24 -18.43 16.08
C ILE A 321 -4.14 -19.63 16.29
N GLU A 322 -5.44 -19.40 16.41
CA GLU A 322 -6.43 -20.47 16.63
C GLU A 322 -6.91 -21.10 15.33
N ASN A 323 -7.15 -20.29 14.31
CA ASN A 323 -7.64 -20.75 13.01
C ASN A 323 -6.91 -20.07 11.86
N ILE A 324 -6.75 -20.79 10.75
CA ILE A 324 -6.16 -20.31 9.51
C ILE A 324 -7.25 -20.35 8.44
N VAL A 325 -7.70 -19.19 8.00
CA VAL A 325 -8.73 -19.03 6.96
C VAL A 325 -8.04 -18.93 5.60
N MET A 326 -8.34 -19.87 4.71
CA MET A 326 -7.78 -19.92 3.36
C MET A 326 -8.68 -19.17 2.39
N VAL A 327 -8.11 -18.25 1.63
CA VAL A 327 -8.79 -17.37 0.68
C VAL A 327 -8.05 -17.40 -0.67
N GLY A 328 -8.78 -17.18 -1.75
CA GLY A 328 -8.24 -17.14 -3.11
C GLY A 328 -8.09 -18.52 -3.76
N GLY A 329 -8.31 -18.56 -5.07
CA GLY A 329 -8.35 -19.81 -5.84
C GLY A 329 -7.05 -20.62 -5.82
N SER A 330 -5.89 -19.97 -5.67
CA SER A 330 -4.58 -20.64 -5.65
C SER A 330 -4.34 -21.43 -4.35
N THR A 331 -5.10 -21.17 -3.30
CA THR A 331 -5.08 -21.99 -2.06
C THR A 331 -5.66 -23.39 -2.25
N ARG A 332 -6.29 -23.68 -3.40
CA ARG A 332 -6.77 -25.01 -3.77
C ARG A 332 -5.64 -25.99 -4.09
N VAL A 333 -4.44 -25.49 -4.43
CA VAL A 333 -3.25 -26.32 -4.68
C VAL A 333 -2.88 -27.07 -3.40
N PRO A 334 -2.78 -28.43 -3.43
CA PRO A 334 -2.54 -29.24 -2.22
C PRO A 334 -1.28 -28.84 -1.47
N LEU A 335 -0.16 -28.61 -2.16
CA LEU A 335 1.12 -28.21 -1.56
C LEU A 335 1.00 -26.91 -0.75
N VAL A 336 0.17 -25.96 -1.18
CA VAL A 336 -0.09 -24.71 -0.43
C VAL A 336 -0.73 -25.05 0.91
N LYS A 337 -1.82 -25.83 0.90
CA LYS A 337 -2.55 -26.22 2.13
C LYS A 337 -1.64 -26.99 3.10
N GLU A 338 -0.88 -27.95 2.59
CA GLU A 338 0.04 -28.77 3.37
C GLU A 338 1.15 -27.93 4.00
N THR A 339 1.75 -27.02 3.24
CA THR A 339 2.83 -26.15 3.74
C THR A 339 2.32 -25.21 4.82
N ILE A 340 1.16 -24.58 4.62
CA ILE A 340 0.56 -23.67 5.61
C ILE A 340 0.12 -24.42 6.86
N SER A 341 -0.54 -25.55 6.72
CA SER A 341 -0.93 -26.42 7.84
C SER A 341 0.29 -26.85 8.66
N SER A 342 1.38 -27.23 7.99
CA SER A 342 2.63 -27.60 8.64
C SER A 342 3.28 -26.42 9.37
N PHE A 343 3.30 -25.24 8.75
CA PHE A 343 3.90 -24.03 9.35
C PHE A 343 3.18 -23.60 10.63
N PHE A 344 1.85 -23.59 10.64
CA PHE A 344 1.06 -23.22 11.82
C PHE A 344 0.87 -24.39 12.80
N GLY A 345 1.16 -25.64 12.39
CA GLY A 345 0.95 -26.84 13.19
C GLY A 345 -0.54 -27.17 13.44
N LYS A 346 -1.42 -26.68 12.59
CA LYS A 346 -2.89 -26.80 12.70
C LYS A 346 -3.52 -27.02 11.33
N PRO A 347 -4.67 -27.70 11.23
CA PRO A 347 -5.41 -27.81 9.98
C PRO A 347 -5.92 -26.43 9.55
N VAL A 348 -5.95 -26.21 8.26
CA VAL A 348 -6.51 -25.00 7.67
C VAL A 348 -8.04 -25.07 7.65
N PHE A 349 -8.70 -23.92 7.78
CA PHE A 349 -10.15 -23.80 7.68
C PHE A 349 -10.52 -23.47 6.22
N ASP A 350 -11.17 -24.42 5.54
CA ASP A 350 -11.59 -24.32 4.14
C ASP A 350 -13.09 -24.66 3.93
N LYS A 351 -13.91 -24.51 4.99
CA LYS A 351 -15.35 -24.79 4.91
C LYS A 351 -16.13 -23.74 4.13
N VAL A 352 -15.65 -22.50 4.09
CA VAL A 352 -16.23 -21.46 3.24
C VAL A 352 -15.54 -21.53 1.87
N ASN A 353 -16.31 -21.34 0.80
CA ASN A 353 -15.74 -21.30 -0.55
C ASN A 353 -14.70 -20.19 -0.67
N PRO A 354 -13.40 -20.49 -0.89
CA PRO A 354 -12.35 -19.50 -0.92
C PRO A 354 -12.48 -18.48 -2.07
N ASP A 355 -13.29 -18.80 -3.08
CA ASP A 355 -13.57 -17.92 -4.21
C ASP A 355 -14.71 -16.92 -3.91
N GLU A 356 -15.55 -17.15 -2.90
CA GLU A 356 -16.73 -16.33 -2.60
C GLU A 356 -16.61 -15.55 -1.28
N VAL A 357 -15.77 -16.02 -0.37
CA VAL A 357 -15.69 -15.53 1.01
C VAL A 357 -15.42 -14.02 1.10
N VAL A 358 -14.63 -13.48 0.18
CA VAL A 358 -14.29 -12.05 0.12
C VAL A 358 -15.52 -11.21 -0.23
N ALA A 359 -16.24 -11.57 -1.28
CA ALA A 359 -17.46 -10.85 -1.68
C ALA A 359 -18.57 -10.97 -0.62
N LEU A 360 -18.72 -12.15 0.01
CA LEU A 360 -19.66 -12.34 1.10
C LEU A 360 -19.35 -11.40 2.28
N GLY A 361 -18.08 -11.26 2.66
CA GLY A 361 -17.66 -10.32 3.69
C GLY A 361 -17.87 -8.86 3.30
N ALA A 362 -17.64 -8.51 2.04
CA ALA A 362 -17.94 -7.17 1.52
C ALA A 362 -19.44 -6.86 1.58
N ALA A 363 -20.32 -7.85 1.35
CA ALA A 363 -21.77 -7.70 1.48
C ALA A 363 -22.19 -7.48 2.94
N ILE A 364 -21.56 -8.17 3.90
CA ILE A 364 -21.78 -7.91 5.33
C ILE A 364 -21.39 -6.46 5.67
N GLN A 365 -20.26 -5.99 5.18
CA GLN A 365 -19.82 -4.61 5.41
C GLN A 365 -20.77 -3.59 4.78
N ALA A 366 -21.33 -3.88 3.59
CA ALA A 366 -22.33 -3.03 2.96
C ALA A 366 -23.60 -2.91 3.83
N ASP A 367 -24.04 -4.02 4.41
CA ASP A 367 -25.20 -4.09 5.31
C ASP A 367 -24.96 -3.34 6.64
N VAL A 368 -23.75 -3.41 7.18
CA VAL A 368 -23.33 -2.62 8.35
C VAL A 368 -23.42 -1.12 8.03
N LEU A 369 -22.92 -0.69 6.87
CA LEU A 369 -22.94 0.71 6.44
C LEU A 369 -24.36 1.20 6.12
N ALA A 370 -25.25 0.33 5.67
CA ALA A 370 -26.67 0.61 5.50
C ALA A 370 -27.40 0.78 6.86
N GLY A 371 -26.77 0.42 7.98
CA GLY A 371 -27.32 0.53 9.32
C GLY A 371 -28.22 -0.63 9.75
N ASN A 372 -28.29 -1.70 8.97
CA ASN A 372 -29.11 -2.89 9.26
C ASN A 372 -28.42 -3.78 10.30
N ASN A 373 -27.09 -3.93 10.24
CA ASN A 373 -26.29 -4.69 11.19
C ASN A 373 -25.48 -3.73 12.07
N LYS A 374 -25.68 -3.79 13.39
CA LYS A 374 -25.01 -2.93 14.37
C LYS A 374 -24.06 -3.70 15.30
N ASP A 375 -24.01 -5.02 15.15
CA ASP A 375 -23.24 -5.90 16.02
C ASP A 375 -21.81 -6.14 15.51
N VAL A 376 -21.45 -5.55 14.38
CA VAL A 376 -20.14 -5.71 13.74
C VAL A 376 -19.40 -4.38 13.67
N LEU A 377 -18.16 -4.36 14.17
CA LEU A 377 -17.24 -3.24 14.06
C LEU A 377 -15.92 -3.72 13.45
N LEU A 378 -15.47 -3.05 12.42
CA LEU A 378 -14.22 -3.34 11.73
C LEU A 378 -13.17 -2.27 12.02
N LEU A 379 -11.99 -2.68 12.48
CA LEU A 379 -10.81 -1.85 12.68
C LEU A 379 -9.67 -2.41 11.83
N ASP A 380 -9.31 -1.69 10.78
CA ASP A 380 -8.24 -2.04 9.85
C ASP A 380 -6.94 -1.27 10.18
N VAL A 381 -5.84 -1.55 9.48
CA VAL A 381 -4.53 -0.92 9.71
C VAL A 381 -3.90 -0.41 8.42
N THR A 382 -3.01 0.61 8.56
CA THR A 382 -2.18 1.08 7.44
C THR A 382 -0.99 0.14 7.21
N PRO A 383 -0.67 -0.25 5.95
CA PRO A 383 0.40 -1.21 5.67
C PRO A 383 1.81 -0.64 5.82
N LEU A 384 1.99 0.68 5.70
CA LEU A 384 3.27 1.39 5.78
C LEU A 384 3.17 2.66 6.62
N SER A 385 4.31 3.09 7.16
CA SER A 385 4.44 4.36 7.87
C SER A 385 4.26 5.55 6.93
N LEU A 386 3.61 6.60 7.45
CA LEU A 386 3.35 7.85 6.76
C LEU A 386 3.98 9.01 7.52
N GLY A 387 4.66 9.92 6.83
CA GLY A 387 5.36 11.01 7.46
C GLY A 387 5.66 12.16 6.50
N ILE A 388 6.40 13.14 7.00
CA ILE A 388 6.87 14.29 6.22
C ILE A 388 8.38 14.41 6.25
N GLU A 389 8.91 15.12 5.25
CA GLU A 389 10.30 15.54 5.21
C GLU A 389 10.56 16.65 6.23
N THR A 390 11.63 16.49 6.99
CA THR A 390 12.17 17.52 7.88
C THR A 390 13.59 17.90 7.47
N MET A 391 14.20 18.84 8.18
CA MET A 391 15.54 19.34 7.89
C MET A 391 16.54 18.17 7.79
N GLY A 392 17.47 18.30 6.83
CA GLY A 392 18.45 17.25 6.55
C GLY A 392 17.94 16.09 5.71
N GLY A 393 16.69 16.15 5.18
CA GLY A 393 16.09 15.07 4.40
C GLY A 393 15.69 13.87 5.26
N LEU A 394 15.38 14.10 6.54
CA LEU A 394 14.89 13.09 7.46
C LEU A 394 13.38 12.90 7.30
N MET A 395 12.91 11.67 7.43
CA MET A 395 11.50 11.35 7.54
C MET A 395 11.05 11.42 9.01
N ASP A 396 10.09 12.32 9.28
CA ASP A 396 9.39 12.36 10.56
C ASP A 396 8.07 11.61 10.42
N VAL A 397 7.99 10.43 11.04
CA VAL A 397 6.83 9.55 10.98
C VAL A 397 5.71 10.09 11.87
N LEU A 398 4.53 10.35 11.27
CA LEU A 398 3.32 10.77 11.99
C LEU A 398 2.37 9.59 12.25
N ILE A 399 2.19 8.70 11.26
CA ILE A 399 1.39 7.48 11.40
C ILE A 399 2.32 6.29 11.15
N PRO A 400 2.70 5.52 12.19
CA PRO A 400 3.47 4.28 12.03
C PRO A 400 2.69 3.21 11.27
N ARG A 401 3.37 2.29 10.60
CA ARG A 401 2.75 1.10 9.99
C ARG A 401 1.96 0.30 11.03
N ASN A 402 0.97 -0.44 10.57
CA ASN A 402 0.03 -1.18 11.42
C ASN A 402 -0.74 -0.30 12.42
N SER A 403 -0.79 1.03 12.21
CA SER A 403 -1.69 1.90 12.95
C SER A 403 -3.14 1.66 12.53
N LYS A 404 -4.05 1.57 13.50
CA LYS A 404 -5.49 1.41 13.23
C LYS A 404 -6.04 2.56 12.41
N ILE A 405 -6.92 2.26 11.47
CA ILE A 405 -7.66 3.24 10.67
C ILE A 405 -9.17 3.13 10.94
N PRO A 406 -9.93 4.24 10.94
CA PRO A 406 -9.48 5.61 10.67
C PRO A 406 -8.57 6.18 11.78
N ASN A 407 -7.60 7.03 11.40
CA ASN A 407 -6.65 7.65 12.33
C ASN A 407 -6.49 9.13 12.04
N LYS A 408 -6.29 9.92 13.09
CA LYS A 408 -5.94 11.33 13.00
C LYS A 408 -4.81 11.63 13.97
N THR A 409 -3.71 12.14 13.44
CA THR A 409 -2.56 12.57 14.23
C THR A 409 -2.05 13.90 13.70
N GLY A 410 -1.27 14.62 14.49
CA GLY A 410 -0.65 15.87 14.06
C GLY A 410 0.54 16.22 14.93
N ARG A 411 1.45 16.99 14.33
CA ARG A 411 2.63 17.51 15.00
C ARG A 411 2.88 18.95 14.62
N GLN A 412 3.42 19.75 15.54
CA GLN A 412 3.76 21.14 15.32
C GLN A 412 5.19 21.26 14.79
N TYR A 413 5.32 22.03 13.73
CA TYR A 413 6.59 22.40 13.09
C TYR A 413 6.75 23.91 13.12
N THR A 414 7.94 24.38 12.82
CA THR A 414 8.26 25.81 12.84
C THR A 414 9.09 26.22 11.63
N THR A 415 9.23 27.54 11.42
CA THR A 415 10.09 28.10 10.36
C THR A 415 11.54 28.02 10.75
N HIS A 416 12.41 27.87 9.75
CA HIS A 416 13.86 27.76 9.90
C HIS A 416 14.58 29.10 9.68
N ILE A 417 14.00 30.02 8.90
CA ILE A 417 14.60 31.29 8.52
C ILE A 417 13.73 32.43 9.04
N ASP A 418 14.38 33.52 9.53
CA ASP A 418 13.70 34.75 9.94
C ASP A 418 12.91 35.35 8.77
N GLY A 419 11.66 35.74 9.04
CA GLY A 419 10.79 36.30 8.00
C GLY A 419 10.26 35.31 6.98
N GLN A 420 10.45 34.02 7.17
CA GLN A 420 9.93 32.98 6.27
C GLN A 420 8.41 33.05 6.19
N SER A 421 7.88 33.27 4.98
CA SER A 421 6.44 33.45 4.71
C SER A 421 5.76 32.23 4.09
N GLY A 422 6.51 31.14 3.85
CA GLY A 422 5.98 29.89 3.30
C GLY A 422 6.72 28.67 3.81
N MET A 423 6.04 27.53 3.80
CA MET A 423 6.59 26.23 4.17
C MET A 423 6.16 25.18 3.16
N ARG A 424 7.12 24.45 2.61
CA ARG A 424 6.87 23.31 1.74
C ARG A 424 6.71 22.06 2.60
N ILE A 425 5.64 21.33 2.38
CA ILE A 425 5.33 20.08 3.05
C ILE A 425 5.39 18.95 2.01
N SER A 426 6.38 18.08 2.14
CA SER A 426 6.55 16.89 1.31
C SER A 426 6.13 15.66 2.12
N VAL A 427 5.17 14.89 1.61
CA VAL A 427 4.57 13.72 2.27
C VAL A 427 5.22 12.47 1.73
N TYR A 428 5.62 11.57 2.63
CA TYR A 428 6.31 10.32 2.30
C TYR A 428 5.65 9.11 2.94
N GLN A 429 5.87 7.96 2.30
CA GLN A 429 5.48 6.63 2.78
C GLN A 429 6.70 5.71 2.77
N GLY A 430 6.91 4.95 3.83
CA GLY A 430 8.02 3.99 3.94
C GLY A 430 8.56 3.85 5.34
N GLU A 431 9.59 3.02 5.48
CA GLU A 431 10.13 2.59 6.79
C GLU A 431 11.59 3.03 7.01
N ARG A 432 12.16 3.87 6.12
CA ARG A 432 13.55 4.33 6.21
C ARG A 432 13.62 5.73 6.85
N ASP A 433 14.70 6.01 7.55
CA ASP A 433 14.92 7.30 8.22
C ASP A 433 15.14 8.46 7.24
N MET A 434 15.71 8.18 6.05
CA MET A 434 15.98 9.20 5.03
C MET A 434 14.87 9.21 3.97
N VAL A 435 14.36 10.40 3.63
CA VAL A 435 13.29 10.54 2.61
C VAL A 435 13.69 10.06 1.23
N LYS A 436 14.98 10.12 0.86
CA LYS A 436 15.51 9.61 -0.42
C LYS A 436 15.30 8.11 -0.59
N ASP A 437 15.17 7.38 0.52
CA ASP A 437 15.00 5.93 0.56
C ASP A 437 13.52 5.54 0.81
N ASN A 438 12.64 6.55 0.86
CA ASN A 438 11.20 6.43 1.02
C ASN A 438 10.48 7.01 -0.20
N ARG A 439 9.20 6.67 -0.32
CA ARG A 439 8.38 7.13 -1.42
C ARG A 439 7.72 8.47 -1.13
N LYS A 440 7.90 9.43 -2.02
CA LYS A 440 7.16 10.70 -2.00
C LYS A 440 5.74 10.49 -2.53
N LEU A 441 4.74 10.81 -1.72
CA LEU A 441 3.32 10.69 -2.08
C LEU A 441 2.77 12.00 -2.64
N ALA A 442 3.13 13.12 -2.02
CA ALA A 442 2.60 14.43 -2.41
C ALA A 442 3.51 15.56 -1.92
N GLU A 443 3.31 16.74 -2.49
CA GLU A 443 3.95 17.97 -2.04
C GLU A 443 2.98 19.15 -2.20
N PHE A 444 2.95 20.02 -1.20
CA PHE A 444 2.23 21.28 -1.28
C PHE A 444 2.91 22.35 -0.45
N SER A 445 2.56 23.61 -0.70
CA SER A 445 3.15 24.76 -0.01
C SER A 445 2.08 25.50 0.79
N LEU A 446 2.34 25.72 2.08
CA LEU A 446 1.59 26.65 2.91
C LEU A 446 2.23 28.03 2.74
N SER A 447 1.49 29.02 2.21
CA SER A 447 1.93 30.39 2.01
C SER A 447 1.18 31.34 2.97
N GLY A 448 1.74 32.50 3.26
CA GLY A 448 1.12 33.49 4.15
C GLY A 448 1.41 33.26 5.65
N ILE A 449 2.48 32.56 5.94
CA ILE A 449 3.01 32.48 7.32
C ILE A 449 3.49 33.88 7.73
N PRO A 450 3.14 34.38 8.94
CA PRO A 450 3.61 35.68 9.42
C PRO A 450 5.13 35.73 9.47
N GLY A 451 5.72 36.80 8.89
CA GLY A 451 7.16 37.03 8.89
C GLY A 451 7.69 37.34 10.29
N MET A 452 8.00 36.33 11.05
CA MET A 452 8.51 36.36 12.42
C MET A 452 9.93 35.77 12.47
N PRO A 453 10.65 35.95 13.60
CA PRO A 453 11.89 35.22 13.83
C PRO A 453 11.69 33.71 13.70
N ALA A 454 12.70 33.01 13.17
CA ALA A 454 12.69 31.56 13.05
C ALA A 454 12.35 30.89 14.40
N GLY A 455 11.62 29.78 14.36
CA GLY A 455 11.19 29.05 15.54
C GLY A 455 9.91 29.59 16.21
N LEU A 456 9.46 30.83 15.89
CA LEU A 456 8.24 31.40 16.53
C LEU A 456 6.94 31.03 15.81
N PRO A 457 6.82 31.06 14.47
CA PRO A 457 5.62 30.58 13.80
C PRO A 457 5.41 29.09 14.08
N LYS A 458 4.16 28.72 14.38
CA LYS A 458 3.80 27.32 14.63
C LYS A 458 2.84 26.83 13.57
N VAL A 459 3.28 25.83 12.83
CA VAL A 459 2.49 25.16 11.79
C VAL A 459 2.09 23.79 12.30
N ASP A 460 0.81 23.59 12.50
CA ASP A 460 0.23 22.30 12.83
C ASP A 460 0.03 21.49 11.54
N VAL A 461 0.79 20.42 11.39
CA VAL A 461 0.63 19.47 10.27
C VAL A 461 -0.12 18.25 10.77
N SER A 462 -1.30 18.02 10.23
CA SER A 462 -2.17 16.91 10.63
C SER A 462 -2.43 15.97 9.48
N PHE A 463 -2.35 14.68 9.78
CA PHE A 463 -2.67 13.56 8.91
C PHE A 463 -4.00 12.98 9.34
N LEU A 464 -4.91 12.83 8.40
CA LEU A 464 -6.18 12.15 8.56
C LEU A 464 -6.24 11.02 7.54
N ILE A 465 -6.19 9.78 8.02
CA ILE A 465 -6.46 8.61 7.20
C ILE A 465 -7.88 8.12 7.51
N ASN A 466 -8.71 7.99 6.49
CA ASN A 466 -10.09 7.57 6.66
C ASN A 466 -10.21 6.03 6.74
N ALA A 467 -11.42 5.53 6.91
CA ALA A 467 -11.68 4.09 6.97
C ALA A 467 -11.41 3.33 5.67
N ASP A 468 -11.22 4.03 4.56
CA ASP A 468 -10.84 3.47 3.26
C ASP A 468 -9.32 3.44 3.05
N GLY A 469 -8.54 3.98 4.01
CA GLY A 469 -7.10 4.13 3.90
C GLY A 469 -6.65 5.35 3.08
N ILE A 470 -7.55 6.29 2.77
CA ILE A 470 -7.22 7.49 2.00
C ILE A 470 -6.69 8.57 2.94
N LEU A 471 -5.51 9.09 2.62
CA LEU A 471 -4.81 10.08 3.42
C LEU A 471 -5.16 11.51 2.99
N THR A 472 -5.54 12.35 3.95
CA THR A 472 -5.62 13.80 3.83
C THR A 472 -4.57 14.45 4.72
N VAL A 473 -3.74 15.31 4.16
CA VAL A 473 -2.74 16.08 4.90
C VAL A 473 -3.15 17.56 4.93
N ARG A 474 -3.15 18.13 6.11
CA ARG A 474 -3.49 19.53 6.35
C ARG A 474 -2.35 20.21 7.09
N ALA A 475 -1.98 21.40 6.65
CA ALA A 475 -1.06 22.28 7.36
C ALA A 475 -1.79 23.59 7.72
N LYS A 476 -1.68 24.02 8.97
CA LYS A 476 -2.30 25.25 9.48
C LYS A 476 -1.32 26.03 10.34
N GLU A 477 -1.08 27.30 9.99
CA GLU A 477 -0.35 28.22 10.86
C GLU A 477 -1.31 28.72 11.97
N LEU A 478 -0.90 28.55 13.24
CA LEU A 478 -1.81 28.68 14.37
C LEU A 478 -2.17 30.14 14.72
N ARG A 479 -1.32 31.11 14.36
CA ARG A 479 -1.54 32.52 14.71
C ARG A 479 -2.35 33.25 13.64
N SER A 480 -2.00 33.10 12.36
CA SER A 480 -2.72 33.69 11.24
C SER A 480 -3.98 32.93 10.86
N GLY A 481 -4.03 31.66 11.20
CA GLY A 481 -5.10 30.75 10.80
C GLY A 481 -5.03 30.34 9.32
N VAL A 482 -4.00 30.74 8.58
CA VAL A 482 -3.79 30.31 7.19
C VAL A 482 -3.61 28.81 7.17
N GLU A 483 -4.35 28.15 6.28
CA GLU A 483 -4.30 26.70 6.13
C GLU A 483 -4.32 26.29 4.67
N GLN A 484 -3.70 25.13 4.42
CA GLN A 484 -3.73 24.42 3.15
C GLN A 484 -3.90 22.94 3.44
N SER A 485 -4.68 22.26 2.61
CA SER A 485 -4.84 20.82 2.70
C SER A 485 -4.70 20.18 1.32
N ILE A 486 -4.23 18.95 1.30
CA ILE A 486 -4.21 18.11 0.12
C ILE A 486 -4.80 16.75 0.49
N GLU A 487 -5.74 16.27 -0.32
CA GLU A 487 -6.03 14.85 -0.38
C GLU A 487 -4.92 14.22 -1.20
N VAL A 488 -4.19 13.32 -0.59
CA VAL A 488 -3.08 12.66 -1.26
C VAL A 488 -3.67 11.79 -2.36
N LYS A 489 -3.55 12.29 -3.59
CA LYS A 489 -3.77 11.51 -4.80
C LYS A 489 -2.40 11.08 -5.29
N PRO A 490 -1.96 9.89 -4.96
CA PRO A 490 -0.64 9.44 -5.34
C PRO A 490 -0.53 9.46 -6.86
N GLN A 491 0.50 10.09 -7.37
CA GLN A 491 0.73 10.13 -8.82
C GLN A 491 1.26 8.79 -9.34
N TYR A 492 1.80 7.92 -8.43
CA TYR A 492 2.45 6.65 -8.79
C TYR A 492 2.28 5.61 -7.68
N GLY A 493 2.03 4.35 -8.04
CA GLY A 493 1.98 3.22 -7.11
C GLY A 493 3.39 2.72 -6.73
N LEU A 494 3.60 2.20 -5.51
CA LEU A 494 4.79 1.41 -5.18
C LEU A 494 4.74 0.08 -5.92
N THR A 495 5.87 -0.35 -6.47
CA THR A 495 6.04 -1.75 -6.84
C THR A 495 6.15 -2.60 -5.57
N ASP A 496 5.80 -3.86 -5.65
CA ASP A 496 5.95 -4.77 -4.51
C ASP A 496 7.41 -5.05 -4.22
N ALA A 497 8.24 -5.10 -5.27
CA ALA A 497 9.68 -5.18 -5.11
C ALA A 497 10.23 -3.96 -4.34
N GLU A 498 9.69 -2.77 -4.58
CA GLU A 498 10.04 -1.59 -3.77
C GLU A 498 9.49 -1.67 -2.36
N LEU A 499 8.27 -2.16 -2.18
CA LEU A 499 7.66 -2.33 -0.87
C LEU A 499 8.41 -3.40 -0.06
N GLU A 500 8.65 -4.58 -0.63
CA GLU A 500 9.47 -5.63 -0.03
C GLU A 500 10.88 -5.13 0.24
N LYS A 501 11.48 -4.45 -0.75
CA LYS A 501 12.77 -3.82 -0.60
C LYS A 501 12.77 -2.77 0.52
N MET A 502 11.78 -1.89 0.60
CA MET A 502 11.66 -0.90 1.67
C MET A 502 11.59 -1.55 3.05
N LEU A 503 10.83 -2.64 3.19
CA LEU A 503 10.75 -3.39 4.45
C LEU A 503 12.04 -4.15 4.75
N MET A 504 12.62 -4.83 3.77
CA MET A 504 13.90 -5.53 3.94
C MET A 504 15.04 -4.54 4.19
N ASP A 505 15.07 -3.44 3.44
CA ASP A 505 16.05 -2.37 3.60
C ASP A 505 15.92 -1.72 4.99
N SER A 506 14.72 -1.52 5.51
CA SER A 506 14.50 -0.97 6.86
C SER A 506 15.10 -1.85 7.96
N ILE A 507 15.11 -3.18 7.77
CA ILE A 507 15.72 -4.13 8.68
C ILE A 507 17.24 -4.20 8.46
N THR A 508 17.65 -4.28 7.19
CA THR A 508 19.06 -4.46 6.79
C THR A 508 19.90 -3.23 7.16
N TYR A 509 19.36 -2.04 6.89
CA TYR A 509 20.06 -0.77 7.09
C TYR A 509 19.69 -0.05 8.39
N ALA A 510 18.88 -0.65 9.27
CA ALA A 510 18.42 -0.03 10.53
C ALA A 510 19.54 0.59 11.35
N LYS A 511 20.70 -0.07 11.43
CA LYS A 511 21.88 0.43 12.16
C LYS A 511 22.53 1.62 11.45
N ASP A 512 22.67 1.53 10.13
CA ASP A 512 23.30 2.57 9.31
C ASP A 512 22.37 3.80 9.23
N ASP A 513 21.06 3.60 9.14
CA ASP A 513 20.05 4.65 9.17
C ASP A 513 20.09 5.41 10.51
N MET A 514 20.13 4.68 11.62
CA MET A 514 20.25 5.29 12.95
C MET A 514 21.54 6.12 13.10
N GLN A 515 22.65 5.66 12.54
CA GLN A 515 23.92 6.41 12.55
C GLN A 515 23.84 7.63 11.64
N THR A 516 23.32 7.48 10.44
CA THR A 516 23.11 8.56 9.46
C THR A 516 22.17 9.62 10.02
N ARG A 517 21.04 9.22 10.60
CA ARG A 517 20.10 10.11 11.28
C ARG A 517 20.78 10.92 12.38
N ALA A 518 21.48 10.24 13.27
CA ALA A 518 22.18 10.90 14.39
C ALA A 518 23.26 11.88 13.91
N LEU A 519 23.94 11.59 12.80
CA LEU A 519 24.91 12.50 12.19
C LEU A 519 24.22 13.72 11.55
N VAL A 520 23.10 13.51 10.84
CA VAL A 520 22.33 14.60 10.21
C VAL A 520 21.72 15.51 11.28
N GLU A 521 21.18 14.94 12.36
CA GLU A 521 20.65 15.70 13.50
C GLU A 521 21.74 16.57 14.15
N ALA A 522 22.91 16.00 14.42
CA ALA A 522 24.07 16.74 14.99
C ALA A 522 24.55 17.87 14.05
N ARG A 523 24.62 17.64 12.74
CA ARG A 523 24.95 18.66 11.75
C ARG A 523 23.94 19.79 11.72
N THR A 524 22.65 19.45 11.71
CA THR A 524 21.55 20.42 11.72
C THR A 524 21.58 21.29 12.97
N GLU A 525 21.82 20.70 14.14
CA GLU A 525 21.98 21.42 15.41
C GLU A 525 23.20 22.35 15.37
N GLY A 526 24.34 21.87 14.88
CA GLY A 526 25.55 22.66 14.74
C GLY A 526 25.37 23.87 13.81
N GLU A 527 24.70 23.69 12.67
CA GLU A 527 24.38 24.79 11.74
C GLU A 527 23.46 25.83 12.38
N GLN A 528 22.45 25.39 13.15
CA GLN A 528 21.55 26.29 13.87
C GLN A 528 22.31 27.12 14.91
N ILE A 529 23.16 26.48 15.70
CA ILE A 529 23.97 27.15 16.73
C ILE A 529 24.94 28.16 16.10
N LEU A 530 25.61 27.79 15.00
CA LEU A 530 26.45 28.73 14.24
C LEU A 530 25.67 29.96 13.79
N GLY A 531 24.50 29.77 13.17
CA GLY A 531 23.64 30.87 12.70
C GLY A 531 23.11 31.77 13.84
N VAL A 532 22.74 31.18 14.98
CA VAL A 532 22.30 31.93 16.17
C VAL A 532 23.46 32.73 16.77
N THR A 533 24.62 32.10 16.92
CA THR A 533 25.83 32.74 17.48
C THR A 533 26.30 33.89 16.58
N GLU A 534 26.34 33.72 15.28
CA GLU A 534 26.71 34.78 14.32
C GLU A 534 25.79 36.01 14.43
N LYS A 535 24.46 35.80 14.46
CA LYS A 535 23.49 36.89 14.65
C LYS A 535 23.64 37.56 16.02
N PHE A 536 23.90 36.77 17.07
CA PHE A 536 24.10 37.30 18.40
C PHE A 536 25.35 38.18 18.48
N LEU A 537 26.46 37.74 17.90
CA LEU A 537 27.71 38.52 17.82
C LEU A 537 27.52 39.83 17.04
N ALA A 538 26.86 39.75 15.87
CA ALA A 538 26.60 40.92 15.05
C ALA A 538 25.75 41.98 15.77
N LYS A 539 24.71 41.54 16.50
CA LYS A 539 23.79 42.41 17.23
C LYS A 539 24.41 43.07 18.45
N ASN A 540 25.32 42.38 19.14
CA ASN A 540 25.85 42.77 20.45
C ASN A 540 27.36 43.09 20.41
N ALA A 541 27.91 43.36 19.24
CA ALA A 541 29.36 43.58 19.05
C ALA A 541 29.96 44.65 19.98
N ALA A 542 29.19 45.65 20.40
CA ALA A 542 29.66 46.71 21.30
C ALA A 542 29.81 46.25 22.76
N LEU A 543 29.17 45.13 23.15
CA LEU A 543 29.18 44.61 24.53
C LEU A 543 30.16 43.42 24.73
N ILE A 544 30.78 42.96 23.64
CA ILE A 544 31.66 41.80 23.61
C ILE A 544 33.11 42.30 23.42
N SER A 545 34.03 41.82 24.26
CA SER A 545 35.46 42.16 24.13
C SER A 545 36.11 41.52 22.91
N LYS A 546 37.24 42.10 22.47
CA LYS A 546 37.98 41.57 21.30
C LYS A 546 38.46 40.14 21.52
N ASP A 547 38.85 39.79 22.75
CA ASP A 547 39.34 38.45 23.08
C ASP A 547 38.20 37.43 23.06
N GLU A 548 37.02 37.78 23.57
CA GLU A 548 35.83 36.94 23.54
C GLU A 548 35.33 36.75 22.08
N MET A 549 35.36 37.81 21.28
CA MET A 549 35.00 37.74 19.87
C MET A 549 35.95 36.82 19.09
N LEU A 550 37.26 36.90 19.36
CA LEU A 550 38.26 36.04 18.72
C LEU A 550 38.10 34.58 19.14
N ALA A 551 37.91 34.34 20.45
CA ALA A 551 37.71 32.99 20.98
C ALA A 551 36.46 32.32 20.41
N THR A 552 35.33 33.10 20.35
CA THR A 552 34.09 32.60 19.78
C THR A 552 34.23 32.33 18.28
N ALA A 553 34.84 33.22 17.52
CA ALA A 553 35.10 33.02 16.09
C ALA A 553 35.96 31.77 15.82
N THR A 554 36.96 31.50 16.69
CA THR A 554 37.80 30.29 16.60
C THR A 554 36.98 29.03 16.87
N ALA A 555 36.12 29.05 17.89
CA ALA A 555 35.23 27.93 18.20
C ALA A 555 34.19 27.70 17.12
N MET A 556 33.59 28.77 16.54
CA MET A 556 32.69 28.67 15.40
C MET A 556 33.37 28.03 14.18
N GLN A 557 34.60 28.41 13.89
CA GLN A 557 35.39 27.83 12.80
C GLN A 557 35.69 26.34 13.05
N ALA A 558 36.02 25.98 14.28
CA ALA A 558 36.23 24.59 14.66
C ALA A 558 34.94 23.75 14.55
N LEU A 559 33.78 24.29 14.95
CA LEU A 559 32.50 23.65 14.77
C LEU A 559 32.17 23.50 13.29
N GLN A 560 32.34 24.57 12.49
CA GLN A 560 32.08 24.54 11.04
C GLN A 560 32.92 23.47 10.33
N LEU A 561 34.18 23.29 10.73
CA LEU A 561 35.04 22.24 10.20
C LEU A 561 34.53 20.85 10.62
N SER A 562 34.08 20.68 11.85
CA SER A 562 33.56 19.39 12.34
C SER A 562 32.30 18.94 11.63
N LEU A 563 31.46 19.88 11.12
CA LEU A 563 30.26 19.56 10.35
C LEU A 563 30.55 18.87 9.01
N THR A 564 31.79 19.00 8.50
CA THR A 564 32.22 18.29 7.28
C THR A 564 32.68 16.86 7.54
N MET A 565 32.82 16.48 8.80
CA MET A 565 33.30 15.15 9.22
C MET A 565 32.14 14.20 9.49
N GLU A 566 32.42 12.90 9.48
CA GLU A 566 31.43 11.83 9.76
C GLU A 566 31.45 11.38 11.23
N ASP A 567 31.69 12.31 12.16
CA ASP A 567 31.77 12.02 13.59
C ASP A 567 30.82 12.93 14.39
N LYS A 568 29.64 12.40 14.71
CA LYS A 568 28.63 13.11 15.50
C LYS A 568 29.10 13.52 16.89
N ASN A 569 29.99 12.70 17.53
CA ASN A 569 30.47 12.99 18.86
C ASN A 569 31.41 14.20 18.84
N LEU A 570 32.24 14.30 17.79
CA LEU A 570 33.09 15.47 17.59
C LEU A 570 32.22 16.73 17.36
N ILE A 571 31.13 16.63 16.60
CA ILE A 571 30.21 17.75 16.38
C ILE A 571 29.60 18.21 17.69
N HIS A 572 29.02 17.32 18.50
CA HIS A 572 28.44 17.66 19.80
C HIS A 572 29.51 18.27 20.76
N MET A 573 30.72 17.71 20.79
CA MET A 573 31.81 18.28 21.60
C MET A 573 32.10 19.73 21.16
N LYS A 574 32.10 20.02 19.85
CA LYS A 574 32.36 21.39 19.36
C LYS A 574 31.16 22.33 19.60
N ILE A 575 29.96 21.81 19.63
CA ILE A 575 28.76 22.55 20.06
C ILE A 575 28.87 22.96 21.51
N GLU A 576 29.23 22.03 22.40
CA GLU A 576 29.43 22.31 23.84
C GLU A 576 30.56 23.32 24.06
N GLU A 577 31.68 23.15 23.35
CA GLU A 577 32.82 24.08 23.45
C GLU A 577 32.41 25.52 23.03
N LEU A 578 31.66 25.69 21.94
CA LEU A 578 31.13 26.99 21.51
C LEU A 578 30.16 27.57 22.53
N ASN A 579 29.27 26.75 23.08
CA ASN A 579 28.32 27.16 24.11
C ASN A 579 29.03 27.63 25.38
N ASP A 580 30.04 26.92 25.83
CA ASP A 580 30.79 27.26 27.04
C ASP A 580 31.60 28.56 26.85
N ILE A 581 32.17 28.80 25.67
CA ILE A 581 32.88 30.03 25.35
C ILE A 581 31.90 31.21 25.26
N SER A 582 30.70 31.01 24.71
CA SER A 582 29.71 32.06 24.47
C SER A 582 28.87 32.39 25.72
N ARG A 583 28.70 31.48 26.66
CA ARG A 583 27.87 31.62 27.86
C ARG A 583 28.17 32.88 28.69
N PRO A 584 29.43 33.20 29.06
CA PRO A 584 29.70 34.33 29.96
C PRO A 584 29.27 35.68 29.41
N PHE A 585 29.45 35.90 28.11
CA PHE A 585 29.03 37.18 27.54
C PHE A 585 27.54 37.17 27.15
N ALA A 586 26.96 36.01 26.88
CA ALA A 586 25.51 35.90 26.66
C ALA A 586 24.74 36.24 27.95
N GLU A 587 25.19 35.75 29.09
CA GLU A 587 24.64 36.11 30.40
C GLU A 587 24.76 37.61 30.69
N ARG A 588 25.94 38.25 30.46
CA ARG A 588 26.10 39.69 30.63
C ARG A 588 25.15 40.50 29.72
N VAL A 589 25.03 40.13 28.47
CA VAL A 589 24.09 40.84 27.53
C VAL A 589 22.64 40.69 28.01
N MET A 590 22.30 39.53 28.57
CA MET A 590 20.96 39.27 29.09
C MET A 590 20.68 40.09 30.36
N ASP A 591 21.66 40.18 31.25
CA ASP A 591 21.58 41.01 32.49
C ASP A 591 21.47 42.50 32.17
N ASP A 592 22.27 42.98 31.19
CA ASP A 592 22.17 44.37 30.74
C ASP A 592 20.79 44.68 30.10
N ALA A 593 20.25 43.78 29.29
CA ALA A 593 18.92 43.92 28.71
C ALA A 593 17.82 43.97 29.78
N ILE A 594 17.92 43.11 30.78
CA ILE A 594 17.00 43.09 31.96
C ILE A 594 17.14 44.40 32.75
N SER A 595 18.36 44.84 33.02
CA SER A 595 18.62 46.10 33.74
C SER A 595 18.04 47.34 33.02
N ILE A 596 18.15 47.39 31.69
CA ILE A 596 17.56 48.46 30.87
C ILE A 596 16.03 48.40 30.91
N ALA A 597 15.45 47.20 30.77
CA ALA A 597 14.00 47.02 30.85
C ALA A 597 13.41 47.43 32.21
N MET A 598 14.11 47.10 33.30
CA MET A 598 13.71 47.47 34.67
C MET A 598 13.87 48.95 34.96
N LYS A 599 14.84 49.67 34.36
CA LYS A 599 14.99 51.13 34.51
C LYS A 599 13.86 51.92 33.80
N GLY A 600 13.16 51.33 32.86
CA GLY A 600 12.04 51.93 32.15
C GLY A 600 10.67 51.79 32.88
N THR A 601 10.58 50.94 33.88
CA THR A 601 9.34 50.74 34.67
C THR A 601 9.44 51.52 35.98
N LYS A 602 8.88 52.74 36.02
CA LYS A 602 8.57 53.40 37.29
C LYS A 602 7.49 52.57 37.98
N ILE A 603 7.82 52.00 39.15
CA ILE A 603 6.88 51.44 40.11
C ILE A 603 6.03 52.56 40.66
#